data_f8dc70ae123c84b9b25d138bbb9feb6a
#
_entry.id   f8dc70ae123c84b9b25d138bbb9feb6a
#
_cell.length_a   1.000
_cell.length_b   1.000
_cell.length_c   1.000
_cell.angle_alpha   90.00
_cell.angle_beta   90.00
_cell.angle_gamma   90.00
#
_symmetry.space_group_name_H-M   'P 1'
#
loop_
_entity.id
_entity.type
_entity.pdbx_description
1 polymer ?
#
loop_
_entity_poly.entity_id
_entity_poly.type
_entity_poly.pdbx_seq_one_letter_code
_entity_poly.pdbx_strand_id
1 'polypeptide(L)'
;MRVRLKGVKRVRKRLADGSTKLYFYHRATMAPLRGEPGTAEFAASYAEAGRAAAQKRSAGTVEWLIRKYQGSGAWDRLAASTREITTLNLRAVEAKWGGMPLDVVNLIPRPGLPSARTLMLEWHEELAAIHPRAADAKLSAINTVFAWGVDRGHIARNPIGTFTRAYRSNRSDLIWLPDHIAAFERVASPEMALALALALHTGQRQGDLLALPWSAYDGEAITLRQGKTKTQVYVPATAALREALAAAPRRSPLVLTMASGRPWLKRYFHATWTETVKAAGITQDLHFHDLRGTAVTMLAEAGCTVPEIATITGHSQAHAQKILDRYLARTRTLARSAIAKLEDHRRGRKLETKMETGA
;
A
#
# COMPACT_ATOMS: atom_id res chain seq x y z
N MET A 1 55.83 6.55 -12.32
CA MET A 1 55.00 6.20 -11.18
C MET A 1 54.37 4.82 -11.39
N ARG A 2 54.76 3.77 -10.60
CA ARG A 2 54.19 2.42 -10.78
C ARG A 2 52.89 2.31 -9.98
N VAL A 3 51.78 2.43 -10.66
CA VAL A 3 50.45 2.23 -10.04
C VAL A 3 50.29 0.74 -9.72
N ARG A 4 50.27 0.39 -8.43
CA ARG A 4 49.93 -0.97 -7.97
C ARG A 4 48.42 -1.13 -8.00
N LEU A 5 47.88 -1.73 -9.06
CA LEU A 5 46.46 -2.07 -9.13
C LEU A 5 46.15 -3.20 -8.13
N LYS A 6 45.33 -2.91 -7.11
CA LYS A 6 44.83 -3.91 -6.16
C LYS A 6 44.02 -4.96 -6.92
N GLY A 7 44.21 -6.26 -6.62
CA GLY A 7 43.40 -7.32 -7.19
C GLY A 7 43.85 -7.83 -8.58
N VAL A 8 45.01 -7.44 -9.07
CA VAL A 8 45.60 -7.99 -10.32
C VAL A 8 46.63 -9.07 -9.97
N LYS A 9 46.50 -10.25 -10.59
CA LYS A 9 47.47 -11.35 -10.56
C LYS A 9 48.27 -11.30 -11.85
N ARG A 10 49.60 -11.30 -11.74
CA ARG A 10 50.55 -11.34 -12.88
C ARG A 10 51.08 -12.77 -13.03
N VAL A 11 51.04 -13.30 -14.24
CA VAL A 11 51.57 -14.63 -14.56
C VAL A 11 52.55 -14.48 -15.73
N ARG A 12 53.79 -14.95 -15.53
CA ARG A 12 54.78 -15.05 -16.61
C ARG A 12 54.64 -16.40 -17.27
N LYS A 13 54.54 -16.43 -18.60
CA LYS A 13 54.52 -17.68 -19.38
C LYS A 13 55.61 -17.61 -20.44
N ARG A 14 56.47 -18.65 -20.49
CA ARG A 14 57.45 -18.82 -21.56
C ARG A 14 56.74 -19.38 -22.77
N LEU A 15 56.91 -18.74 -23.92
CA LEU A 15 56.36 -19.15 -25.19
C LEU A 15 57.25 -20.14 -25.90
N ALA A 16 56.76 -20.82 -26.93
CA ALA A 16 57.48 -21.85 -27.67
C ALA A 16 58.74 -21.30 -28.40
N ASP A 17 58.74 -19.99 -28.70
CA ASP A 17 59.87 -19.28 -29.30
C ASP A 17 60.95 -18.85 -28.28
N GLY A 18 60.81 -19.26 -27.02
CA GLY A 18 61.73 -18.91 -25.93
C GLY A 18 61.49 -17.55 -25.29
N SER A 19 60.64 -16.73 -25.85
CA SER A 19 60.27 -15.41 -25.28
C SER A 19 59.36 -15.56 -24.03
N THR A 20 59.31 -14.49 -23.22
CA THR A 20 58.45 -14.50 -22.01
C THR A 20 57.34 -13.46 -22.15
N LYS A 21 56.12 -13.91 -22.07
CA LYS A 21 54.92 -13.02 -22.11
C LYS A 21 54.27 -12.88 -20.74
N LEU A 22 53.84 -11.67 -20.39
CA LEU A 22 53.18 -11.37 -19.13
C LEU A 22 51.69 -11.36 -19.38
N TYR A 23 50.96 -12.12 -18.57
CA TYR A 23 49.49 -12.15 -18.56
C TYR A 23 48.97 -11.56 -17.26
N PHE A 24 47.86 -10.87 -17.34
CA PHE A 24 47.18 -10.25 -16.21
C PHE A 24 45.81 -10.88 -16.01
N TYR A 25 45.50 -11.19 -14.77
CA TYR A 25 44.21 -11.78 -14.39
C TYR A 25 43.62 -11.00 -13.24
N HIS A 26 42.31 -10.86 -13.23
CA HIS A 26 41.59 -10.32 -12.05
C HIS A 26 41.62 -11.38 -10.94
N ARG A 27 42.19 -11.05 -9.77
CA ARG A 27 42.49 -12.02 -8.73
C ARG A 27 41.26 -12.78 -8.20
N ALA A 28 40.11 -12.12 -8.08
CA ALA A 28 38.90 -12.73 -7.52
C ALA A 28 38.13 -13.60 -8.51
N THR A 29 38.16 -13.28 -9.81
CA THR A 29 37.44 -14.04 -10.85
C THR A 29 38.31 -14.95 -11.68
N MET A 30 39.64 -14.76 -11.61
CA MET A 30 40.63 -15.37 -12.52
C MET A 30 40.34 -15.05 -13.99
N ALA A 31 39.48 -14.07 -14.30
CA ALA A 31 39.23 -13.62 -15.67
C ALA A 31 40.50 -12.95 -16.24
N PRO A 32 40.89 -13.26 -17.49
CA PRO A 32 42.02 -12.61 -18.15
C PRO A 32 41.66 -11.13 -18.39
N LEU A 33 42.65 -10.25 -18.10
CA LEU A 33 42.53 -8.81 -18.35
C LEU A 33 43.16 -8.53 -19.72
N ARG A 34 42.39 -7.83 -20.56
CA ARG A 34 42.81 -7.50 -21.93
C ARG A 34 43.56 -6.17 -21.95
N GLY A 35 44.43 -6.03 -22.90
CA GLY A 35 45.30 -4.84 -23.05
C GLY A 35 46.43 -4.77 -22.03
N GLU A 36 47.26 -3.73 -22.14
CA GLU A 36 48.37 -3.48 -21.22
C GLU A 36 47.94 -2.57 -20.05
N PRO A 37 48.50 -2.77 -18.84
CA PRO A 37 48.23 -1.91 -17.70
C PRO A 37 48.44 -0.42 -18.03
N GLY A 38 47.41 0.37 -17.91
CA GLY A 38 47.40 1.80 -18.23
C GLY A 38 46.60 2.15 -19.52
N THR A 39 46.18 1.15 -20.29
CA THR A 39 45.33 1.37 -21.46
C THR A 39 43.84 1.40 -21.09
N ALA A 40 43.02 2.05 -21.92
CA ALA A 40 41.56 2.08 -21.75
C ALA A 40 40.95 0.67 -21.80
N GLU A 41 41.47 -0.21 -22.67
CA GLU A 41 41.06 -1.61 -22.78
C GLU A 41 41.29 -2.39 -21.49
N PHE A 42 42.49 -2.20 -20.87
CA PHE A 42 42.79 -2.82 -19.56
C PHE A 42 41.87 -2.32 -18.48
N ALA A 43 41.60 -1.01 -18.43
CA ALA A 43 40.70 -0.42 -17.44
C ALA A 43 39.25 -0.93 -17.62
N ALA A 44 38.78 -1.06 -18.86
CA ALA A 44 37.44 -1.59 -19.15
C ALA A 44 37.31 -3.06 -18.76
N SER A 45 38.32 -3.91 -19.12
CA SER A 45 38.32 -5.34 -18.75
C SER A 45 38.44 -5.56 -17.24
N TYR A 46 39.21 -4.71 -16.55
CA TYR A 46 39.30 -4.74 -15.08
C TYR A 46 37.99 -4.35 -14.41
N ALA A 47 37.31 -3.30 -14.90
CA ALA A 47 36.00 -2.89 -14.41
C ALA A 47 34.92 -3.96 -14.65
N GLU A 48 34.96 -4.61 -15.81
CA GLU A 48 34.06 -5.73 -16.16
C GLU A 48 34.29 -6.93 -15.21
N ALA A 49 35.54 -7.35 -15.03
CA ALA A 49 35.92 -8.44 -14.12
C ALA A 49 35.57 -8.08 -12.65
N GLY A 50 35.70 -6.80 -12.27
CA GLY A 50 35.32 -6.29 -10.97
C GLY A 50 33.80 -6.38 -10.74
N ARG A 51 33.00 -6.01 -11.74
CA ARG A 51 31.55 -6.17 -11.70
C ARG A 51 31.14 -7.64 -11.58
N ALA A 52 31.73 -8.51 -12.38
CA ALA A 52 31.49 -9.96 -12.33
C ALA A 52 31.92 -10.55 -10.96
N ALA A 53 33.00 -10.08 -10.34
CA ALA A 53 33.41 -10.48 -9.00
C ALA A 53 32.42 -10.03 -7.92
N ALA A 54 31.91 -8.83 -8.03
CA ALA A 54 30.88 -8.29 -7.13
C ALA A 54 29.58 -9.11 -7.25
N GLN A 55 29.15 -9.38 -8.49
CA GLN A 55 27.96 -10.19 -8.77
C GLN A 55 28.11 -11.64 -8.27
N LYS A 56 29.30 -12.25 -8.41
CA LYS A 56 29.57 -13.60 -7.88
C LYS A 56 29.62 -13.61 -6.35
N ARG A 57 30.11 -12.54 -5.70
CA ARG A 57 30.10 -12.40 -4.23
C ARG A 57 28.72 -12.19 -3.66
N SER A 58 27.84 -11.48 -4.38
CA SER A 58 26.45 -11.31 -3.96
C SER A 58 25.58 -12.52 -4.28
N ALA A 59 25.98 -13.39 -5.21
CA ALA A 59 25.23 -14.60 -5.53
C ALA A 59 25.09 -15.48 -4.27
N GLY A 60 23.85 -15.86 -3.95
CA GLY A 60 23.56 -16.64 -2.75
C GLY A 60 23.43 -15.81 -1.46
N THR A 61 23.20 -14.50 -1.55
CA THR A 61 22.91 -13.62 -0.41
C THR A 61 21.46 -13.09 -0.44
N VAL A 62 21.02 -12.49 0.67
CA VAL A 62 19.71 -11.84 0.77
C VAL A 62 19.57 -10.72 -0.28
N GLU A 63 20.61 -9.90 -0.50
CA GLU A 63 20.60 -8.88 -1.54
C GLU A 63 20.36 -9.49 -2.93
N TRP A 64 21.07 -10.57 -3.26
CA TRP A 64 20.90 -11.27 -4.53
C TRP A 64 19.44 -11.75 -4.70
N LEU A 65 18.83 -12.30 -3.65
CA LEU A 65 17.45 -12.77 -3.68
C LEU A 65 16.48 -11.62 -3.90
N ILE A 66 16.69 -10.48 -3.23
CA ILE A 66 15.91 -9.25 -3.42
C ILE A 66 16.00 -8.79 -4.88
N ARG A 67 17.19 -8.73 -5.47
CA ARG A 67 17.38 -8.33 -6.88
C ARG A 67 16.70 -9.30 -7.85
N LYS A 68 16.78 -10.60 -7.57
CA LYS A 68 16.06 -11.63 -8.34
C LYS A 68 14.55 -11.45 -8.29
N TYR A 69 14.01 -11.17 -7.10
CA TYR A 69 12.59 -10.88 -6.93
C TYR A 69 12.18 -9.61 -7.70
N GLN A 70 12.96 -8.52 -7.61
CA GLN A 70 12.69 -7.27 -8.30
C GLN A 70 12.81 -7.37 -9.84
N GLY A 71 13.53 -8.33 -10.35
CA GLY A 71 13.61 -8.67 -11.79
C GLY A 71 12.60 -9.73 -12.23
N SER A 72 11.61 -10.09 -11.41
CA SER A 72 10.68 -11.17 -11.71
C SER A 72 9.32 -10.66 -12.18
N GLY A 73 8.60 -11.46 -12.96
CA GLY A 73 7.22 -11.17 -13.33
C GLY A 73 6.25 -11.03 -12.13
N ALA A 74 6.61 -11.54 -10.94
CA ALA A 74 5.85 -11.30 -9.72
C ALA A 74 5.95 -9.82 -9.29
N TRP A 75 7.14 -9.23 -9.42
CA TRP A 75 7.37 -7.81 -9.18
C TRP A 75 6.66 -6.93 -10.20
N ASP A 76 6.69 -7.29 -11.49
CA ASP A 76 6.08 -6.49 -12.55
C ASP A 76 4.56 -6.39 -12.44
N ARG A 77 3.92 -7.41 -11.87
CA ARG A 77 2.48 -7.42 -11.58
C ARG A 77 2.08 -6.48 -10.44
N LEU A 78 3.01 -6.00 -9.62
CA LEU A 78 2.70 -5.06 -8.55
C LEU A 78 2.37 -3.68 -9.13
N ALA A 79 1.39 -3.00 -8.52
CA ALA A 79 1.11 -1.60 -8.85
C ALA A 79 2.35 -0.70 -8.59
N ALA A 80 2.52 0.35 -9.39
CA ALA A 80 3.69 1.25 -9.28
C ALA A 80 3.90 1.78 -7.86
N SER A 81 2.83 2.22 -7.18
CA SER A 81 2.90 2.68 -5.79
C SER A 81 3.30 1.59 -4.80
N THR A 82 2.92 0.33 -5.05
CA THR A 82 3.34 -0.81 -4.23
C THR A 82 4.82 -1.09 -4.43
N ARG A 83 5.30 -1.06 -5.69
CA ARG A 83 6.73 -1.22 -6.01
C ARG A 83 7.58 -0.15 -5.34
N GLU A 84 7.15 1.11 -5.39
CA GLU A 84 7.86 2.23 -4.76
C GLU A 84 8.03 2.02 -3.25
N ILE A 85 6.92 1.78 -2.52
CA ILE A 85 6.96 1.56 -1.07
C ILE A 85 7.75 0.30 -0.72
N THR A 86 7.58 -0.79 -1.47
CA THR A 86 8.31 -2.04 -1.23
C THR A 86 9.80 -1.85 -1.47
N THR A 87 10.20 -1.09 -2.52
CA THR A 87 11.61 -0.75 -2.77
C THR A 87 12.24 -0.01 -1.59
N LEU A 88 11.53 0.98 -1.03
CA LEU A 88 12.02 1.73 0.13
C LEU A 88 12.21 0.81 1.36
N ASN A 89 11.27 -0.08 1.61
CA ASN A 89 11.36 -1.04 2.71
C ASN A 89 12.50 -2.05 2.49
N LEU A 90 12.65 -2.58 1.27
CA LEU A 90 13.72 -3.53 0.94
C LEU A 90 15.10 -2.89 1.01
N ARG A 91 15.27 -1.61 0.67
CA ARG A 91 16.56 -0.89 0.86
C ARG A 91 17.01 -0.89 2.32
N ALA A 92 16.09 -0.72 3.27
CA ALA A 92 16.43 -0.80 4.69
C ALA A 92 16.84 -2.22 5.10
N VAL A 93 16.22 -3.24 4.52
CA VAL A 93 16.59 -4.65 4.72
C VAL A 93 17.95 -4.93 4.10
N GLU A 94 18.21 -4.47 2.88
CA GLU A 94 19.50 -4.62 2.19
C GLU A 94 20.65 -4.00 2.99
N ALA A 95 20.42 -2.81 3.55
CA ALA A 95 21.42 -2.12 4.37
C ALA A 95 21.82 -2.91 5.63
N LYS A 96 20.89 -3.64 6.25
CA LYS A 96 21.12 -4.43 7.47
C LYS A 96 21.53 -5.87 7.16
N TRP A 97 20.85 -6.52 6.21
CA TRP A 97 20.89 -7.96 6.00
C TRP A 97 21.32 -8.39 4.59
N GLY A 98 21.63 -7.45 3.69
CA GLY A 98 21.93 -7.73 2.28
C GLY A 98 23.07 -8.73 2.09
N GLY A 99 24.09 -8.65 2.91
CA GLY A 99 25.25 -9.56 2.89
C GLY A 99 25.02 -10.93 3.54
N MET A 100 23.87 -11.18 4.17
CA MET A 100 23.57 -12.46 4.82
C MET A 100 23.52 -13.60 3.79
N PRO A 101 24.31 -14.67 3.93
CA PRO A 101 24.27 -15.83 3.04
C PRO A 101 22.91 -16.54 3.12
N LEU A 102 22.39 -17.03 1.99
CA LEU A 102 21.13 -17.79 1.96
C LEU A 102 21.26 -19.14 2.70
N ASP A 103 22.46 -19.68 2.84
CA ASP A 103 22.70 -20.85 3.68
C ASP A 103 22.33 -20.59 5.15
N VAL A 104 22.60 -19.36 5.66
CA VAL A 104 22.19 -18.95 7.01
C VAL A 104 20.66 -18.79 7.09
N VAL A 105 20.03 -18.28 6.01
CA VAL A 105 18.56 -18.19 5.92
C VAL A 105 17.92 -19.57 5.97
N ASN A 106 18.56 -20.59 5.37
CA ASN A 106 18.08 -21.97 5.32
C ASN A 106 18.28 -22.76 6.61
N LEU A 107 19.13 -22.27 7.55
CA LEU A 107 19.38 -22.98 8.80
C LEU A 107 18.09 -23.19 9.62
N ILE A 108 17.96 -24.41 10.12
CA ILE A 108 16.86 -24.74 11.06
C ILE A 108 17.20 -24.11 12.41
N PRO A 109 16.30 -23.35 13.03
CA PRO A 109 16.51 -22.80 14.36
C PRO A 109 16.85 -23.90 15.37
N ARG A 110 17.88 -23.65 16.18
CA ARG A 110 18.26 -24.54 17.30
C ARG A 110 18.19 -23.73 18.60
N PRO A 111 17.74 -24.34 19.72
CA PRO A 111 17.74 -23.67 21.01
C PRO A 111 19.15 -23.13 21.35
N GLY A 112 19.20 -21.87 21.80
CA GLY A 112 20.46 -21.22 22.23
C GLY A 112 21.35 -20.70 21.08
N LEU A 113 20.98 -20.90 19.80
CA LEU A 113 21.72 -20.36 18.66
C LEU A 113 20.87 -19.33 17.89
N PRO A 114 21.45 -18.16 17.56
CA PRO A 114 20.72 -17.17 16.76
C PRO A 114 20.43 -17.72 15.36
N SER A 115 19.19 -17.62 14.93
CA SER A 115 18.73 -17.96 13.59
C SER A 115 18.42 -16.70 12.80
N ALA A 116 18.32 -16.81 11.47
CA ALA A 116 17.87 -15.69 10.65
C ALA A 116 16.52 -15.14 11.13
N ARG A 117 15.59 -16.01 11.60
CA ARG A 117 14.32 -15.60 12.20
C ARG A 117 14.53 -14.75 13.45
N THR A 118 15.32 -15.25 14.40
CA THR A 118 15.56 -14.56 15.68
C THR A 118 16.14 -13.17 15.43
N LEU A 119 17.22 -13.09 14.63
CA LEU A 119 17.88 -11.84 14.30
C LEU A 119 16.95 -10.83 13.61
N MET A 120 16.08 -11.29 12.71
CA MET A 120 15.15 -10.40 12.01
C MET A 120 13.97 -9.96 12.87
N LEU A 121 13.53 -10.79 13.81
CA LEU A 121 12.49 -10.42 14.79
C LEU A 121 13.04 -9.43 15.83
N GLU A 122 14.25 -9.63 16.33
CA GLU A 122 14.92 -8.68 17.22
C GLU A 122 15.07 -7.30 16.54
N TRP A 123 15.54 -7.29 15.29
CA TRP A 123 15.61 -6.05 14.51
C TRP A 123 14.23 -5.40 14.29
N HIS A 124 13.19 -6.21 14.09
CA HIS A 124 11.83 -5.72 13.99
C HIS A 124 11.38 -5.07 15.31
N GLU A 125 11.67 -5.67 16.44
CA GLU A 125 11.36 -5.14 17.78
C GLU A 125 12.10 -3.83 18.05
N GLU A 126 13.39 -3.76 17.72
CA GLU A 126 14.20 -2.53 17.81
C GLU A 126 13.56 -1.38 17.00
N LEU A 127 13.18 -1.65 15.76
CA LEU A 127 12.53 -0.65 14.90
C LEU A 127 11.13 -0.29 15.40
N ALA A 128 10.40 -1.26 15.94
CA ALA A 128 9.03 -1.10 16.40
C ALA A 128 8.93 -0.21 17.65
N ALA A 129 9.97 -0.17 18.46
CA ALA A 129 10.06 0.73 19.62
C ALA A 129 9.94 2.22 19.22
N ILE A 130 10.35 2.57 17.98
CA ILE A 130 10.30 3.95 17.47
C ILE A 130 9.16 4.12 16.46
N HIS A 131 9.05 3.19 15.51
CA HIS A 131 8.11 3.28 14.38
C HIS A 131 7.44 1.93 14.08
N PRO A 132 6.44 1.49 14.88
CA PRO A 132 5.84 0.16 14.79
C PRO A 132 5.33 -0.19 13.38
N ARG A 133 4.61 0.73 12.74
CA ARG A 133 4.08 0.52 11.38
C ARG A 133 5.16 0.35 10.32
N ALA A 134 6.24 1.12 10.43
CA ALA A 134 7.36 1.03 9.50
C ALA A 134 8.18 -0.24 9.71
N ALA A 135 8.31 -0.72 10.95
CA ALA A 135 8.91 -2.01 11.28
C ALA A 135 8.15 -3.17 10.62
N ASP A 136 6.83 -3.21 10.82
CA ASP A 136 5.96 -4.21 10.18
C ASP A 136 6.07 -4.21 8.66
N ALA A 137 6.14 -3.02 8.05
CA ALA A 137 6.25 -2.89 6.60
C ALA A 137 7.57 -3.46 6.07
N LYS A 138 8.70 -3.21 6.74
CA LYS A 138 10.01 -3.72 6.36
C LYS A 138 10.08 -5.24 6.50
N LEU A 139 9.63 -5.78 7.64
CA LEU A 139 9.62 -7.23 7.85
C LEU A 139 8.66 -7.94 6.88
N SER A 140 7.49 -7.36 6.59
CA SER A 140 6.55 -7.89 5.60
C SER A 140 7.13 -7.89 4.18
N ALA A 141 7.91 -6.86 3.81
CA ALA A 141 8.52 -6.77 2.50
C ALA A 141 9.52 -7.91 2.27
N ILE A 142 10.43 -8.16 3.21
CA ILE A 142 11.41 -9.25 3.08
C ILE A 142 10.75 -10.62 3.23
N ASN A 143 9.71 -10.74 4.06
CA ASN A 143 8.94 -11.98 4.18
C ASN A 143 8.30 -12.39 2.83
N THR A 144 7.82 -11.42 2.05
CA THR A 144 7.32 -11.64 0.69
C THR A 144 8.42 -12.14 -0.25
N VAL A 145 9.63 -11.57 -0.16
CA VAL A 145 10.80 -12.01 -0.96
C VAL A 145 11.18 -13.44 -0.60
N PHE A 146 11.21 -13.79 0.68
CA PHE A 146 11.51 -15.15 1.12
C PHE A 146 10.45 -16.16 0.67
N ALA A 147 9.16 -15.82 0.79
CA ALA A 147 8.08 -16.67 0.28
C ALA A 147 8.25 -16.93 -1.22
N TRP A 148 8.50 -15.86 -2.01
CA TRP A 148 8.78 -16.00 -3.44
C TRP A 148 10.05 -16.83 -3.70
N GLY A 149 11.08 -16.68 -2.88
CA GLY A 149 12.33 -17.44 -2.97
C GLY A 149 12.14 -18.94 -2.75
N VAL A 150 11.24 -19.32 -1.83
CA VAL A 150 10.83 -20.73 -1.62
C VAL A 150 10.10 -21.25 -2.84
N ASP A 151 9.10 -20.53 -3.35
CA ASP A 151 8.32 -20.93 -4.54
C ASP A 151 9.20 -21.15 -5.80
N ARG A 152 10.35 -20.48 -5.85
CA ARG A 152 11.30 -20.56 -6.97
C ARG A 152 12.51 -21.46 -6.70
N GLY A 153 12.55 -22.12 -5.54
CA GLY A 153 13.65 -23.03 -5.19
C GLY A 153 14.97 -22.33 -4.89
N HIS A 154 14.98 -21.00 -4.66
CA HIS A 154 16.17 -20.25 -4.31
C HIS A 154 16.58 -20.45 -2.85
N ILE A 155 15.64 -20.70 -1.98
CA ILE A 155 15.80 -21.05 -0.56
C ILE A 155 14.87 -22.20 -0.20
N ALA A 156 15.28 -23.02 0.76
CA ALA A 156 14.52 -24.19 1.18
C ALA A 156 13.31 -23.85 2.06
N ARG A 157 13.37 -22.74 2.76
CA ARG A 157 12.33 -22.30 3.73
C ARG A 157 12.29 -20.80 3.87
N ASN A 158 11.10 -20.28 4.20
CA ASN A 158 10.94 -18.91 4.65
C ASN A 158 11.24 -18.84 6.16
N PRO A 159 12.30 -18.13 6.59
CA PRO A 159 12.69 -18.06 8.00
C PRO A 159 11.68 -17.27 8.83
N ILE A 160 10.97 -16.30 8.26
CA ILE A 160 10.05 -15.42 8.99
C ILE A 160 8.66 -16.07 9.11
N GLY A 161 8.04 -16.43 8.00
CA GLY A 161 6.67 -16.97 8.00
C GLY A 161 5.67 -16.01 8.65
N THR A 162 4.86 -16.53 9.59
CA THR A 162 3.95 -15.70 10.39
C THR A 162 4.70 -15.00 11.52
N PHE A 163 4.37 -13.73 11.77
CA PHE A 163 4.90 -12.95 12.89
C PHE A 163 3.82 -12.04 13.49
N THR A 164 3.99 -11.68 14.75
CA THR A 164 3.10 -10.76 15.44
C THR A 164 3.41 -9.33 15.00
N ARG A 165 2.40 -8.61 14.51
CA ARG A 165 2.55 -7.20 14.12
C ARG A 165 2.66 -6.31 15.36
N ALA A 166 3.60 -5.39 15.33
CA ALA A 166 3.79 -4.38 16.35
C ALA A 166 2.73 -3.26 16.27
N TYR A 167 2.28 -2.95 15.03
CA TYR A 167 1.26 -1.93 14.81
C TYR A 167 -0.13 -2.55 14.66
N ARG A 168 -1.06 -2.11 15.51
CA ARG A 168 -2.49 -2.38 15.35
C ARG A 168 -3.19 -1.07 15.08
N SER A 169 -3.88 -0.97 13.93
CA SER A 169 -4.70 0.20 13.64
C SER A 169 -5.91 0.23 14.55
N ASN A 170 -6.09 1.33 15.26
CA ASN A 170 -7.26 1.56 16.13
C ASN A 170 -8.22 2.60 15.54
N ARG A 171 -8.18 2.82 14.20
CA ARG A 171 -9.00 3.82 13.51
C ARG A 171 -10.39 3.33 13.10
N SER A 172 -10.68 2.07 13.36
CA SER A 172 -11.97 1.49 12.94
C SER A 172 -13.19 2.08 13.66
N ASP A 173 -12.96 2.79 14.76
CA ASP A 173 -14.02 3.39 15.58
C ASP A 173 -14.14 4.91 15.35
N LEU A 174 -13.35 5.45 14.41
CA LEU A 174 -13.36 6.87 14.08
C LEU A 174 -14.35 7.12 12.92
N ILE A 175 -15.45 7.79 13.23
CA ILE A 175 -16.46 8.28 12.27
C ILE A 175 -16.64 9.79 12.43
N TRP A 176 -17.00 10.43 11.34
CA TRP A 176 -17.39 11.83 11.35
C TRP A 176 -18.83 11.94 11.83
N LEU A 177 -19.04 12.59 12.97
CA LEU A 177 -20.36 12.90 13.49
C LEU A 177 -20.96 14.12 12.77
N PRO A 178 -22.30 14.33 12.81
CA PRO A 178 -22.94 15.50 12.19
C PRO A 178 -22.29 16.83 12.60
N ASP A 179 -21.92 16.99 13.87
CA ASP A 179 -21.28 18.21 14.36
C ASP A 179 -19.90 18.44 13.75
N HIS A 180 -19.13 17.35 13.49
CA HIS A 180 -17.83 17.43 12.81
C HIS A 180 -18.00 17.87 11.36
N ILE A 181 -19.01 17.30 10.67
CA ILE A 181 -19.34 17.62 9.28
C ILE A 181 -19.72 19.10 9.19
N ALA A 182 -20.66 19.56 10.01
CA ALA A 182 -21.11 20.95 10.04
C ALA A 182 -19.98 21.93 10.42
N ALA A 183 -19.09 21.54 11.35
CA ALA A 183 -17.95 22.36 11.72
C ALA A 183 -16.94 22.48 10.57
N PHE A 184 -16.69 21.41 9.84
CA PHE A 184 -15.80 21.39 8.68
C PHE A 184 -16.38 22.26 7.54
N GLU A 185 -17.66 22.10 7.21
CA GLU A 185 -18.35 22.85 6.15
C GLU A 185 -18.28 24.35 6.34
N ARG A 186 -18.36 24.85 7.60
CA ARG A 186 -18.29 26.28 7.90
C ARG A 186 -16.97 26.94 7.52
N VAL A 187 -15.87 26.19 7.48
CA VAL A 187 -14.52 26.72 7.23
C VAL A 187 -13.88 26.17 5.95
N ALA A 188 -14.50 25.18 5.33
CA ALA A 188 -13.95 24.53 4.17
C ALA A 188 -13.94 25.45 2.95
N SER A 189 -12.86 25.43 2.18
CA SER A 189 -12.86 25.99 0.83
C SER A 189 -13.88 25.24 -0.06
N PRO A 190 -14.34 25.85 -1.16
CA PRO A 190 -15.23 25.17 -2.10
C PRO A 190 -14.71 23.80 -2.57
N GLU A 191 -13.40 23.67 -2.77
CA GLU A 191 -12.77 22.42 -3.17
C GLU A 191 -12.81 21.37 -2.05
N MET A 192 -12.62 21.76 -0.78
CA MET A 192 -12.67 20.87 0.37
C MET A 192 -14.13 20.49 0.71
N ALA A 193 -15.08 21.40 0.58
CA ALA A 193 -16.50 21.12 0.73
C ALA A 193 -17.00 20.11 -0.32
N LEU A 194 -16.60 20.28 -1.58
CA LEU A 194 -16.90 19.31 -2.64
C LEU A 194 -16.26 17.94 -2.36
N ALA A 195 -15.02 17.91 -1.85
CA ALA A 195 -14.35 16.67 -1.49
C ALA A 195 -15.09 15.94 -0.34
N LEU A 196 -15.57 16.68 0.67
CA LEU A 196 -16.38 16.16 1.75
C LEU A 196 -17.71 15.57 1.22
N ALA A 197 -18.43 16.32 0.40
CA ALA A 197 -19.69 15.87 -0.18
C ALA A 197 -19.51 14.59 -1.00
N LEU A 198 -18.51 14.55 -1.88
CA LEU A 198 -18.18 13.35 -2.65
C LEU A 198 -17.88 12.16 -1.74
N ALA A 199 -17.06 12.35 -0.70
CA ALA A 199 -16.68 11.26 0.19
C ALA A 199 -17.87 10.72 0.98
N LEU A 200 -18.72 11.58 1.53
CA LEU A 200 -19.91 11.21 2.31
C LEU A 200 -20.97 10.51 1.47
N HIS A 201 -21.29 11.07 0.30
CA HIS A 201 -22.39 10.56 -0.52
C HIS A 201 -22.02 9.38 -1.43
N THR A 202 -20.73 9.12 -1.64
CA THR A 202 -20.28 7.98 -2.45
C THR A 202 -19.56 6.90 -1.67
N GLY A 203 -18.99 7.25 -0.53
CA GLY A 203 -18.14 6.34 0.24
C GLY A 203 -16.87 5.90 -0.50
N GLN A 204 -16.43 6.61 -1.56
CA GLN A 204 -15.29 6.18 -2.35
C GLN A 204 -13.94 6.53 -1.70
N ARG A 205 -12.87 5.84 -2.12
CA ARG A 205 -11.53 6.09 -1.59
C ARG A 205 -10.97 7.41 -2.10
N GLN A 206 -10.18 8.10 -1.28
CA GLN A 206 -9.50 9.36 -1.67
C GLN A 206 -8.86 9.29 -3.05
N GLY A 207 -8.13 8.23 -3.34
CA GLY A 207 -7.44 8.10 -4.63
C GLY A 207 -8.38 7.97 -5.82
N ASP A 208 -9.55 7.38 -5.62
CA ASP A 208 -10.58 7.25 -6.65
C ASP A 208 -11.29 8.58 -6.88
N LEU A 209 -11.57 9.33 -5.80
CA LEU A 209 -12.20 10.66 -5.89
C LEU A 209 -11.26 11.71 -6.49
N LEU A 210 -9.96 11.71 -6.13
CA LEU A 210 -8.98 12.63 -6.72
C LEU A 210 -8.70 12.37 -8.21
N ALA A 211 -9.01 11.17 -8.69
CA ALA A 211 -8.90 10.79 -10.09
C ALA A 211 -10.24 10.74 -10.84
N LEU A 212 -11.35 11.18 -10.20
CA LEU A 212 -12.69 11.12 -10.77
C LEU A 212 -12.84 12.14 -11.90
N PRO A 213 -13.06 11.70 -13.16
CA PRO A 213 -13.31 12.62 -14.26
C PRO A 213 -14.78 13.06 -14.28
N TRP A 214 -15.06 14.24 -14.84
CA TRP A 214 -16.41 14.69 -15.09
C TRP A 214 -17.22 13.76 -15.99
N SER A 215 -16.57 13.07 -16.92
CA SER A 215 -17.20 12.08 -17.81
C SER A 215 -17.75 10.85 -17.05
N ALA A 216 -17.37 10.65 -15.79
CA ALA A 216 -17.92 9.59 -14.95
C ALA A 216 -19.27 9.97 -14.30
N TYR A 217 -19.68 11.24 -14.40
CA TYR A 217 -20.95 11.77 -13.89
C TYR A 217 -21.87 12.15 -15.05
N ASP A 218 -23.04 11.51 -15.16
CA ASP A 218 -24.02 11.70 -16.22
C ASP A 218 -25.11 12.72 -15.90
N GLY A 219 -25.05 13.36 -14.72
CA GLY A 219 -26.08 14.26 -14.18
C GLY A 219 -26.94 13.63 -13.08
N GLU A 220 -27.04 12.33 -13.04
CA GLU A 220 -27.83 11.57 -12.07
C GLU A 220 -27.00 10.64 -11.20
N ALA A 221 -25.95 10.03 -11.76
CA ALA A 221 -25.13 9.04 -11.08
C ALA A 221 -23.66 9.16 -11.44
N ILE A 222 -22.81 8.61 -10.58
CA ILE A 222 -21.37 8.48 -10.81
C ILE A 222 -21.06 7.00 -11.09
N THR A 223 -20.51 6.73 -12.27
CA THR A 223 -20.00 5.41 -12.65
C THR A 223 -18.49 5.44 -12.64
N LEU A 224 -17.84 4.64 -11.77
CA LEU A 224 -16.38 4.61 -11.69
C LEU A 224 -15.85 3.20 -11.47
N ARG A 225 -14.61 2.97 -11.91
CA ARG A 225 -13.85 1.77 -11.62
C ARG A 225 -12.81 2.06 -10.56
N GLN A 226 -12.93 1.43 -9.38
CA GLN A 226 -12.02 1.63 -8.27
C GLN A 226 -10.58 1.24 -8.62
N GLY A 227 -9.62 2.13 -8.35
CA GLY A 227 -8.21 1.93 -8.70
C GLY A 227 -7.56 0.74 -7.97
N LYS A 228 -7.93 0.49 -6.71
CA LYS A 228 -7.35 -0.57 -5.88
C LYS A 228 -7.92 -1.96 -6.15
N THR A 229 -9.24 -2.06 -6.18
CA THR A 229 -9.96 -3.36 -6.28
C THR A 229 -10.41 -3.69 -7.70
N LYS A 230 -10.33 -2.73 -8.62
CA LYS A 230 -10.84 -2.81 -9.99
C LYS A 230 -12.35 -3.06 -10.09
N THR A 231 -13.05 -2.94 -8.97
CA THR A 231 -14.51 -3.05 -8.90
C THR A 231 -15.15 -1.86 -9.61
N GLN A 232 -16.10 -2.12 -10.49
CA GLN A 232 -16.95 -1.07 -11.04
C GLN A 232 -18.10 -0.82 -10.08
N VAL A 233 -18.39 0.44 -9.80
CA VAL A 233 -19.48 0.89 -8.94
C VAL A 233 -20.32 1.91 -9.68
N TYR A 234 -21.63 1.84 -9.43
CA TYR A 234 -22.62 2.80 -9.88
C TYR A 234 -23.23 3.44 -8.64
N VAL A 235 -23.08 4.75 -8.50
CA VAL A 235 -23.50 5.51 -7.32
C VAL A 235 -24.50 6.59 -7.72
N PRO A 236 -25.80 6.37 -7.52
CA PRO A 236 -26.81 7.42 -7.70
C PRO A 236 -26.46 8.63 -6.83
N ALA A 237 -26.46 9.81 -7.42
CA ALA A 237 -26.16 11.04 -6.70
C ALA A 237 -27.37 11.49 -5.88
N THR A 238 -27.17 11.69 -4.59
CA THR A 238 -28.18 12.32 -3.73
C THR A 238 -28.46 13.76 -4.18
N ALA A 239 -29.58 14.35 -3.79
CA ALA A 239 -29.90 15.75 -4.11
C ALA A 239 -28.75 16.69 -3.71
N ALA A 240 -28.26 16.56 -2.49
CA ALA A 240 -27.13 17.38 -2.00
C ALA A 240 -25.84 17.19 -2.82
N LEU A 241 -25.53 15.96 -3.26
CA LEU A 241 -24.38 15.73 -4.12
C LEU A 241 -24.56 16.34 -5.51
N ARG A 242 -25.77 16.26 -6.09
CA ARG A 242 -26.08 16.92 -7.38
C ARG A 242 -25.91 18.43 -7.30
N GLU A 243 -26.40 19.06 -6.23
CA GLU A 243 -26.23 20.49 -5.98
C GLU A 243 -24.75 20.88 -5.85
N ALA A 244 -23.98 20.11 -5.08
CA ALA A 244 -22.55 20.34 -4.92
C ALA A 244 -21.78 20.20 -6.26
N LEU A 245 -22.14 19.20 -7.08
CA LEU A 245 -21.54 19.00 -8.39
C LEU A 245 -21.96 20.08 -9.41
N ALA A 246 -23.21 20.55 -9.35
CA ALA A 246 -23.72 21.63 -10.19
C ALA A 246 -23.04 22.97 -9.89
N ALA A 247 -22.79 23.26 -8.60
CA ALA A 247 -22.08 24.46 -8.16
C ALA A 247 -20.56 24.41 -8.40
N ALA A 248 -20.00 23.23 -8.64
CA ALA A 248 -18.55 23.04 -8.77
C ALA A 248 -18.04 23.58 -10.13
N PRO A 249 -16.98 24.40 -10.14
CA PRO A 249 -16.41 24.92 -11.36
C PRO A 249 -15.68 23.83 -12.17
N ARG A 250 -16.02 23.66 -13.42
CA ARG A 250 -15.38 22.70 -14.34
C ARG A 250 -14.08 23.25 -14.94
N ARG A 251 -13.05 23.42 -14.11
CA ARG A 251 -11.73 23.97 -14.51
C ARG A 251 -10.80 22.95 -15.15
N SER A 252 -11.15 21.67 -15.11
CA SER A 252 -10.31 20.54 -15.53
C SER A 252 -11.21 19.35 -15.92
N PRO A 253 -10.69 18.36 -16.66
CA PRO A 253 -11.40 17.09 -16.85
C PRO A 253 -11.74 16.35 -15.54
N LEU A 254 -11.03 16.64 -14.43
CA LEU A 254 -11.28 16.05 -13.11
C LEU A 254 -12.28 16.88 -12.29
N VAL A 255 -13.10 16.21 -11.49
CA VAL A 255 -14.08 16.83 -10.60
C VAL A 255 -13.38 17.59 -9.46
N LEU A 256 -12.42 16.94 -8.81
CA LEU A 256 -11.65 17.53 -7.70
C LEU A 256 -10.32 18.10 -8.18
N THR A 257 -10.21 19.42 -8.13
CA THR A 257 -8.98 20.15 -8.47
C THR A 257 -8.66 21.18 -7.40
N MET A 258 -7.43 21.67 -7.39
CA MET A 258 -7.08 22.89 -6.67
C MET A 258 -7.82 24.10 -7.28
N ALA A 259 -7.88 25.22 -6.57
CA ALA A 259 -8.46 26.48 -7.06
C ALA A 259 -7.83 26.94 -8.40
N SER A 260 -6.57 26.57 -8.66
CA SER A 260 -5.86 26.81 -9.92
C SER A 260 -6.29 25.90 -11.09
N GLY A 261 -7.19 24.94 -10.88
CA GLY A 261 -7.58 23.93 -11.87
C GLY A 261 -6.61 22.77 -12.00
N ARG A 262 -5.48 22.77 -11.26
CA ARG A 262 -4.50 21.68 -11.31
C ARG A 262 -5.00 20.47 -10.50
N PRO A 263 -4.68 19.23 -10.91
CA PRO A 263 -4.98 18.04 -10.14
C PRO A 263 -4.32 18.07 -8.76
N TRP A 264 -5.02 17.57 -7.76
CA TRP A 264 -4.45 17.41 -6.43
C TRP A 264 -3.37 16.33 -6.40
N LEU A 265 -2.18 16.68 -5.92
CA LEU A 265 -1.23 15.68 -5.42
C LEU A 265 -1.67 15.22 -4.04
N LYS A 266 -1.63 13.91 -3.78
CA LYS A 266 -2.11 13.30 -2.52
C LYS A 266 -1.56 14.00 -1.27
N ARG A 267 -0.26 14.38 -1.27
CA ARG A 267 0.39 15.05 -0.14
C ARG A 267 -0.21 16.44 0.14
N TYR A 268 -0.48 17.22 -0.91
CA TYR A 268 -1.07 18.56 -0.76
C TYR A 268 -2.53 18.47 -0.35
N PHE A 269 -3.29 17.56 -0.95
CA PHE A 269 -4.67 17.30 -0.51
C PHE A 269 -4.72 16.94 0.97
N HIS A 270 -3.85 16.01 1.42
CA HIS A 270 -3.79 15.61 2.82
C HIS A 270 -3.42 16.80 3.74
N ALA A 271 -2.45 17.62 3.37
CA ALA A 271 -2.06 18.79 4.15
C ALA A 271 -3.24 19.78 4.27
N THR A 272 -3.86 20.16 3.14
CA THR A 272 -5.00 21.09 3.13
C THR A 272 -6.20 20.54 3.90
N TRP A 273 -6.48 19.24 3.76
CA TRP A 273 -7.54 18.57 4.53
C TRP A 273 -7.27 18.66 6.03
N THR A 274 -6.06 18.35 6.47
CA THR A 274 -5.66 18.40 7.89
C THR A 274 -5.73 19.83 8.45
N GLU A 275 -5.31 20.81 7.66
CA GLU A 275 -5.43 22.24 8.04
C GLU A 275 -6.90 22.65 8.18
N THR A 276 -7.78 22.21 7.28
CA THR A 276 -9.22 22.49 7.36
C THR A 276 -9.86 21.84 8.58
N VAL A 277 -9.51 20.57 8.89
CA VAL A 277 -9.97 19.87 10.11
C VAL A 277 -9.55 20.65 11.36
N LYS A 278 -8.30 21.13 11.40
CA LYS A 278 -7.79 21.95 12.51
C LYS A 278 -8.52 23.30 12.61
N ALA A 279 -8.73 23.97 11.49
CA ALA A 279 -9.47 25.23 11.45
C ALA A 279 -10.93 25.09 11.88
N ALA A 280 -11.55 23.92 11.63
CA ALA A 280 -12.88 23.56 12.11
C ALA A 280 -12.96 23.32 13.63
N GLY A 281 -11.83 23.33 14.34
CA GLY A 281 -11.77 23.05 15.78
C GLY A 281 -12.03 21.59 16.14
N ILE A 282 -11.91 20.66 15.18
CA ILE A 282 -12.10 19.23 15.40
C ILE A 282 -10.84 18.69 16.09
N THR A 283 -10.98 18.24 17.33
CA THR A 283 -9.88 17.74 18.16
C THR A 283 -9.62 16.25 18.01
N GLN A 284 -10.60 15.50 17.51
CA GLN A 284 -10.46 14.08 17.22
C GLN A 284 -9.53 13.88 16.02
N ASP A 285 -8.74 12.81 16.06
CA ASP A 285 -7.83 12.43 14.98
C ASP A 285 -8.60 11.88 13.75
N LEU A 286 -9.44 12.73 13.13
CA LEU A 286 -10.27 12.36 11.98
C LEU A 286 -9.52 12.63 10.68
N HIS A 287 -9.50 11.62 9.81
CA HIS A 287 -8.89 11.70 8.49
C HIS A 287 -9.95 11.63 7.39
N PHE A 288 -9.57 12.06 6.18
CA PHE A 288 -10.42 11.92 4.99
C PHE A 288 -10.90 10.47 4.78
N HIS A 289 -10.03 9.49 5.04
CA HIS A 289 -10.38 8.08 4.82
C HIS A 289 -11.47 7.56 5.76
N ASP A 290 -11.65 8.16 6.92
CA ASP A 290 -12.67 7.78 7.90
C ASP A 290 -14.09 8.11 7.40
N LEU A 291 -14.21 9.09 6.48
CA LEU A 291 -15.48 9.41 5.80
C LEU A 291 -16.07 8.21 5.05
N ARG A 292 -15.22 7.28 4.60
CA ARG A 292 -15.70 6.05 3.96
C ARG A 292 -16.41 5.12 4.95
N GLY A 293 -15.93 5.06 6.19
CA GLY A 293 -16.61 4.38 7.30
C GLY A 293 -17.90 5.11 7.68
N THR A 294 -17.85 6.44 7.74
CA THR A 294 -19.01 7.31 7.99
C THR A 294 -20.12 7.09 6.95
N ALA A 295 -19.80 7.06 5.66
CA ALA A 295 -20.76 6.79 4.59
C ALA A 295 -21.43 5.41 4.74
N VAL A 296 -20.68 4.38 5.11
CA VAL A 296 -21.23 3.04 5.41
C VAL A 296 -22.20 3.11 6.59
N THR A 297 -21.84 3.83 7.65
CA THR A 297 -22.70 3.99 8.84
C THR A 297 -23.98 4.76 8.52
N MET A 298 -23.88 5.87 7.76
CA MET A 298 -25.04 6.66 7.33
C MET A 298 -26.04 5.83 6.49
N LEU A 299 -25.52 5.04 5.54
CA LEU A 299 -26.39 4.16 4.73
C LEU A 299 -27.09 3.11 5.60
N ALA A 300 -26.39 2.56 6.57
CA ALA A 300 -26.98 1.56 7.46
C ALA A 300 -28.01 2.17 8.44
N GLU A 301 -27.78 3.37 8.94
CA GLU A 301 -28.73 4.13 9.76
C GLU A 301 -29.99 4.49 8.97
N ALA A 302 -29.84 4.72 7.65
CA ALA A 302 -30.95 4.86 6.71
C ALA A 302 -31.70 3.54 6.41
N GLY A 303 -31.24 2.40 6.97
CA GLY A 303 -31.90 1.10 6.82
C GLY A 303 -31.46 0.30 5.60
N CYS A 304 -30.38 0.72 4.91
CA CYS A 304 -29.83 -0.04 3.79
C CYS A 304 -29.25 -1.38 4.25
N THR A 305 -29.44 -2.39 3.44
CA THR A 305 -28.88 -3.73 3.65
C THR A 305 -27.38 -3.78 3.36
N VAL A 306 -26.68 -4.79 3.89
CA VAL A 306 -25.24 -4.99 3.60
C VAL A 306 -24.94 -5.11 2.10
N PRO A 307 -25.72 -5.83 1.28
CA PRO A 307 -25.53 -5.85 -0.16
C PRO A 307 -25.67 -4.47 -0.83
N GLU A 308 -26.64 -3.66 -0.44
CA GLU A 308 -26.83 -2.30 -0.97
C GLU A 308 -25.65 -1.40 -0.63
N ILE A 309 -25.21 -1.42 0.63
CA ILE A 309 -24.03 -0.68 1.09
C ILE A 309 -22.77 -1.12 0.33
N ALA A 310 -22.58 -2.43 0.16
CA ALA A 310 -21.46 -2.99 -0.57
C ALA A 310 -21.46 -2.56 -2.06
N THR A 311 -22.65 -2.51 -2.67
CA THR A 311 -22.85 -2.07 -4.07
C THR A 311 -22.43 -0.62 -4.27
N ILE A 312 -22.91 0.29 -3.40
CA ILE A 312 -22.58 1.72 -3.46
C ILE A 312 -21.10 1.96 -3.19
N THR A 313 -20.58 1.37 -2.12
CA THR A 313 -19.22 1.66 -1.64
C THR A 313 -18.13 0.84 -2.34
N GLY A 314 -18.47 -0.26 -3.00
CA GLY A 314 -17.52 -1.21 -3.61
C GLY A 314 -16.69 -1.96 -2.56
N HIS A 315 -17.25 -2.18 -1.35
CA HIS A 315 -16.71 -3.12 -0.38
C HIS A 315 -17.12 -4.56 -0.73
N SER A 316 -16.37 -5.56 -0.25
CA SER A 316 -16.95 -6.89 -0.14
C SER A 316 -18.02 -6.89 0.95
N GLN A 317 -19.04 -7.72 0.83
CA GLN A 317 -20.10 -7.84 1.85
C GLN A 317 -19.52 -8.15 3.24
N ALA A 318 -18.55 -9.08 3.31
CA ALA A 318 -17.86 -9.40 4.55
C ALA A 318 -17.14 -8.20 5.18
N HIS A 319 -16.60 -7.28 4.36
CA HIS A 319 -15.94 -6.07 4.87
C HIS A 319 -16.95 -5.02 5.31
N ALA A 320 -18.03 -4.84 4.55
CA ALA A 320 -19.15 -3.96 4.93
C ALA A 320 -19.75 -4.44 6.26
N GLN A 321 -20.07 -5.73 6.38
CA GLN A 321 -20.56 -6.33 7.62
C GLN A 321 -19.64 -6.07 8.80
N LYS A 322 -18.33 -6.26 8.62
CA LYS A 322 -17.35 -6.00 9.68
C LYS A 322 -17.29 -4.54 10.14
N ILE A 323 -17.55 -3.59 9.22
CA ILE A 323 -17.69 -2.17 9.59
C ILE A 323 -18.95 -2.00 10.43
N LEU A 324 -20.08 -2.56 9.96
CA LEU A 324 -21.36 -2.47 10.63
C LEU A 324 -21.34 -3.11 12.03
N ASP A 325 -20.74 -4.26 12.19
CA ASP A 325 -20.59 -4.95 13.48
C ASP A 325 -19.91 -4.06 14.53
N ARG A 326 -19.06 -3.17 14.11
CA ARG A 326 -18.35 -2.24 15.01
C ARG A 326 -19.16 -1.01 15.36
N TYR A 327 -19.79 -0.39 14.34
CA TYR A 327 -20.49 0.89 14.50
C TYR A 327 -21.94 0.72 14.91
N LEU A 328 -22.62 -0.31 14.41
CA LEU A 328 -24.07 -0.46 14.54
C LEU A 328 -24.50 -1.40 15.64
N ALA A 329 -23.68 -2.37 16.03
CA ALA A 329 -24.05 -3.37 17.03
C ALA A 329 -24.52 -2.77 18.38
N ARG A 330 -24.39 -1.46 18.58
CA ARG A 330 -24.69 -0.75 19.83
C ARG A 330 -25.39 0.59 19.67
N THR A 331 -25.83 0.99 18.47
CA THR A 331 -26.52 2.28 18.33
C THR A 331 -27.99 2.15 18.73
N ARG A 332 -28.44 3.07 19.58
CA ARG A 332 -29.86 3.19 19.97
C ARG A 332 -30.78 3.38 18.76
N THR A 333 -30.28 4.00 17.71
CA THR A 333 -30.98 4.30 16.45
C THR A 333 -31.38 3.02 15.72
N LEU A 334 -30.50 2.05 15.59
CA LEU A 334 -30.83 0.76 14.97
C LEU A 334 -31.81 -0.07 15.79
N ALA A 335 -31.64 -0.09 17.11
CA ALA A 335 -32.60 -0.77 17.97
C ALA A 335 -34.01 -0.17 17.82
N ARG A 336 -34.11 1.16 17.81
CA ARG A 336 -35.41 1.87 17.55
C ARG A 336 -35.94 1.56 16.16
N SER A 337 -35.11 1.60 15.12
CA SER A 337 -35.55 1.28 13.75
C SER A 337 -36.04 -0.18 13.64
N ALA A 338 -35.33 -1.12 14.27
CA ALA A 338 -35.79 -2.52 14.28
C ALA A 338 -37.14 -2.70 14.96
N ILE A 339 -37.37 -2.03 16.10
CA ILE A 339 -38.66 -2.06 16.78
C ILE A 339 -39.76 -1.37 15.94
N ALA A 340 -39.48 -0.21 15.33
CA ALA A 340 -40.43 0.46 14.45
C ALA A 340 -40.85 -0.43 13.27
N LYS A 341 -39.91 -1.08 12.61
CA LYS A 341 -40.21 -2.06 11.53
C LYS A 341 -41.08 -3.23 12.03
N LEU A 342 -40.79 -3.74 13.24
CA LEU A 342 -41.60 -4.81 13.83
C LEU A 342 -43.05 -4.34 14.14
N GLU A 343 -43.19 -3.13 14.64
CA GLU A 343 -44.49 -2.54 14.93
C GLU A 343 -45.30 -2.29 13.65
N ASP A 344 -44.67 -1.75 12.61
CA ASP A 344 -45.30 -1.52 11.31
C ASP A 344 -45.74 -2.83 10.65
N HIS A 345 -44.91 -3.87 10.71
CA HIS A 345 -45.28 -5.20 10.23
C HIS A 345 -46.49 -5.78 10.98
N ARG A 346 -46.52 -5.60 12.30
CA ARG A 346 -47.68 -6.04 13.12
C ARG A 346 -48.95 -5.27 12.83
N ARG A 347 -48.83 -3.96 12.54
CA ARG A 347 -50.00 -3.12 12.14
C ARG A 347 -50.52 -3.56 10.77
N GLY A 348 -49.65 -3.79 9.79
CA GLY A 348 -50.02 -4.29 8.46
C GLY A 348 -50.82 -5.59 8.55
N ARG A 349 -50.29 -6.59 9.30
CA ARG A 349 -51.01 -7.88 9.50
C ARG A 349 -52.37 -7.74 10.19
N LYS A 350 -52.50 -6.81 11.16
CA LYS A 350 -53.80 -6.56 11.82
C LYS A 350 -54.81 -5.90 10.87
N LEU A 351 -54.35 -5.12 9.91
CA LEU A 351 -55.21 -4.54 8.86
C LEU A 351 -55.66 -5.59 7.85
N GLU A 352 -54.77 -6.46 7.39
CA GLU A 352 -55.10 -7.57 6.49
C GLU A 352 -56.09 -8.54 7.14
N THR A 353 -55.86 -8.97 8.39
CA THR A 353 -56.77 -9.85 9.11
C THR A 353 -58.15 -9.19 9.34
N LYS A 354 -58.22 -7.86 9.55
CA LYS A 354 -59.53 -7.16 9.66
C LYS A 354 -60.24 -7.05 8.33
N MET A 355 -59.55 -6.97 7.21
CA MET A 355 -60.16 -6.95 5.87
C MET A 355 -60.66 -8.34 5.46
N GLU A 356 -59.95 -9.41 5.87
CA GLU A 356 -60.39 -10.80 5.60
C GLU A 356 -61.55 -11.26 6.50
N THR A 357 -61.67 -10.72 7.73
CA THR A 357 -62.75 -11.11 8.68
C THR A 357 -63.94 -10.18 8.66
N GLY A 358 -63.92 -9.13 7.82
CA GLY A 358 -65.00 -8.14 7.69
C GLY A 358 -65.89 -8.31 6.48
N ALA A 359 -65.91 -9.53 5.86
CA ALA A 359 -66.85 -9.91 4.80
C ALA A 359 -67.95 -10.82 5.35
#